data_ed4842d1223c5e963b3d290ad733ed1f
#
_entry.id   ed4842d1223c5e963b3d290ad733ed1f
#
_cell.length_a   1.000
_cell.length_b   1.000
_cell.length_c   1.000
_cell.angle_alpha   90.00
_cell.angle_beta   90.00
_cell.angle_gamma   90.00
#
_symmetry.space_group_name_H-M   'P 1'
#
loop_
_entity.id
_entity.type
_entity.pdbx_description
1 polymer ?
#
loop_
_entity_poly.entity_id
_entity_poly.type
_entity_poly.pdbx_seq_one_letter_code
_entity_poly.pdbx_strand_id
1 'polypeptide(L)'
;IDGVRREIKEKSGIDSIDLYLSSVHGKVDRSPVMRMVAISYVGVIDINSVNIVKKTMKTTDAEWIDINLVKSMDLAYDHNEIIASSFEELKKLILKSSILDCLFPHGFTIPEIQKVYEVILGKSYDRRNFRRKLLSLDLIEDTGESSVFDGKKPAKFYRFKKKIDDINIF
;
A
#
# COMPACT_ATOMS: atom_id res chain seq x y z
N ILE A 1 8.29 15.64 -1.73
CA ILE A 1 7.31 14.67 -2.23
C ILE A 1 7.05 14.85 -3.74
N ASP A 2 7.04 16.08 -4.28
CA ASP A 2 6.78 16.33 -5.71
C ASP A 2 7.84 15.73 -6.64
N GLY A 3 9.11 15.74 -6.21
CA GLY A 3 10.19 15.05 -6.91
C GLY A 3 9.94 13.54 -7.04
N VAL A 4 9.44 12.90 -6.00
CA VAL A 4 9.13 11.46 -6.02
C VAL A 4 7.96 11.16 -6.96
N ARG A 5 6.89 11.95 -6.91
CA ARG A 5 5.74 11.81 -7.82
C ARG A 5 6.16 11.96 -9.28
N ARG A 6 7.01 12.95 -9.57
CA ARG A 6 7.56 13.13 -10.92
C ARG A 6 8.36 11.90 -11.37
N GLU A 7 9.25 11.37 -10.53
CA GLU A 7 10.05 10.20 -10.86
C GLU A 7 9.18 8.95 -11.09
N ILE A 8 8.12 8.74 -10.29
CA ILE A 8 7.17 7.65 -10.49
C ILE A 8 6.49 7.80 -11.86
N LYS A 9 5.96 8.98 -12.17
CA LYS A 9 5.31 9.26 -13.44
C LYS A 9 6.26 9.05 -14.63
N GLU A 10 7.47 9.58 -14.55
CA GLU A 10 8.47 9.45 -15.63
C GLU A 10 8.96 8.02 -15.84
N LYS A 11 8.98 7.19 -14.80
CA LYS A 11 9.51 5.81 -14.85
C LYS A 11 8.45 4.75 -15.09
N SER A 12 7.24 4.95 -14.63
CA SER A 12 6.17 3.93 -14.67
C SER A 12 4.88 4.40 -15.35
N GLY A 13 4.75 5.70 -15.60
CA GLY A 13 3.51 6.28 -16.13
C GLY A 13 2.40 6.48 -15.09
N ILE A 14 2.63 6.12 -13.82
CA ILE A 14 1.66 6.31 -12.75
C ILE A 14 1.60 7.80 -12.40
N ASP A 15 0.45 8.42 -12.59
CA ASP A 15 0.28 9.87 -12.46
C ASP A 15 -0.24 10.30 -11.09
N SER A 16 -1.08 9.48 -10.47
CA SER A 16 -1.68 9.80 -9.17
C SER A 16 -1.53 8.64 -8.20
N ILE A 17 -0.82 8.90 -7.12
CA ILE A 17 -0.65 7.96 -6.01
C ILE A 17 -0.43 8.73 -4.71
N ASP A 18 -1.09 8.31 -3.64
CA ASP A 18 -0.80 8.81 -2.31
C ASP A 18 0.47 8.16 -1.78
N LEU A 19 1.39 9.01 -1.34
CA LEU A 19 2.72 8.59 -0.87
C LEU A 19 2.88 8.92 0.60
N TYR A 20 3.30 7.93 1.37
CA TYR A 20 3.61 8.02 2.78
C TYR A 20 5.10 7.83 2.99
N LEU A 21 5.70 8.68 3.82
CA LEU A 21 7.10 8.51 4.21
C LEU A 21 7.28 7.15 4.88
N SER A 22 8.22 6.36 4.38
CA SER A 22 8.53 5.04 4.93
C SER A 22 9.76 5.09 5.82
N SER A 23 10.92 5.35 5.25
CA SER A 23 12.18 5.33 5.99
C SER A 23 13.27 6.18 5.32
N VAL A 24 14.34 6.41 6.08
CA VAL A 24 15.55 7.11 5.61
C VAL A 24 16.73 6.16 5.76
N HIS A 25 17.45 5.95 4.67
CA HIS A 25 18.61 5.06 4.59
C HIS A 25 19.88 5.86 4.34
N GLY A 26 20.76 5.90 5.30
CA GLY A 26 21.97 6.73 5.26
C GLY A 26 23.22 5.98 5.69
N LYS A 27 23.30 4.66 5.56
CA LYS A 27 24.53 3.90 5.82
C LYS A 27 25.67 4.43 4.96
N VAL A 28 26.88 4.46 5.50
CA VAL A 28 28.05 5.04 4.81
C VAL A 28 28.41 4.25 3.55
N ASP A 29 28.26 2.96 3.62
CA ASP A 29 28.62 1.96 2.61
C ASP A 29 27.48 1.58 1.66
N ARG A 30 26.32 2.26 1.74
CA ARG A 30 25.18 1.94 0.88
C ARG A 30 25.44 2.16 -0.61
N SER A 31 26.40 2.98 -0.96
CA SER A 31 26.83 3.22 -2.34
C SER A 31 28.36 3.20 -2.42
N PRO A 32 28.93 2.45 -3.38
CA PRO A 32 30.38 2.40 -3.58
C PRO A 32 30.94 3.65 -4.25
N VAL A 33 30.08 4.53 -4.78
CA VAL A 33 30.50 5.67 -5.61
C VAL A 33 30.60 6.96 -4.82
N MET A 34 29.59 7.24 -3.99
CA MET A 34 29.56 8.47 -3.21
C MET A 34 28.66 8.34 -1.99
N ARG A 35 28.82 9.24 -1.01
CA ARG A 35 27.92 9.35 0.12
C ARG A 35 26.52 9.76 -0.35
N MET A 36 25.54 8.89 -0.12
CA MET A 36 24.15 9.13 -0.48
C MET A 36 23.20 8.83 0.68
N VAL A 37 22.10 9.57 0.71
CA VAL A 37 20.95 9.30 1.60
C VAL A 37 19.75 9.03 0.71
N ALA A 38 19.06 7.92 0.96
CA ALA A 38 17.78 7.62 0.31
C ALA A 38 16.63 7.87 1.27
N ILE A 39 15.60 8.53 0.78
CA ILE A 39 14.32 8.72 1.47
C ILE A 39 13.31 7.88 0.72
N SER A 40 12.76 6.86 1.38
CA SER A 40 11.79 5.94 0.77
C SER A 40 10.35 6.31 1.14
N TYR A 41 9.46 6.07 0.19
CA TYR A 41 8.04 6.26 0.33
C TYR A 41 7.30 4.97 -0.03
N VAL A 42 6.15 4.76 0.59
CA VAL A 42 5.24 3.68 0.24
C VAL A 42 3.88 4.24 -0.17
N GLY A 43 3.27 3.62 -1.15
CA GLY A 43 1.92 3.94 -1.59
C GLY A 43 1.18 2.67 -1.98
N VAL A 44 -0.13 2.75 -2.05
CA VAL A 44 -1.01 1.67 -2.51
C VAL A 44 -1.78 2.15 -3.72
N ILE A 45 -1.95 1.30 -4.70
CA ILE A 45 -2.71 1.60 -5.91
C ILE A 45 -3.39 0.32 -6.41
N ASP A 46 -4.57 0.46 -6.99
CA ASP A 46 -5.23 -0.66 -7.68
C ASP A 46 -4.52 -0.92 -9.01
N ILE A 47 -3.97 -2.11 -9.17
CA ILE A 47 -3.28 -2.55 -10.39
C ILE A 47 -4.18 -2.45 -11.64
N ASN A 48 -5.50 -2.60 -11.47
CA ASN A 48 -6.46 -2.52 -12.57
C ASN A 48 -6.79 -1.07 -12.95
N SER A 49 -6.47 -0.11 -12.09
CA SER A 49 -6.71 1.32 -12.35
C SER A 49 -5.58 2.02 -13.10
N VAL A 50 -4.44 1.35 -13.30
CA VAL A 50 -3.24 1.93 -13.90
C VAL A 50 -2.66 1.06 -15.01
N ASN A 51 -2.15 1.70 -16.04
CA ASN A 51 -1.37 1.04 -17.08
C ASN A 51 0.10 1.44 -16.93
N ILE A 52 0.94 0.48 -16.55
CA ILE A 52 2.38 0.71 -16.48
C ILE A 52 2.95 0.87 -17.89
N VAL A 53 3.68 1.96 -18.09
CA VAL A 53 4.47 2.18 -19.30
C VAL A 53 5.78 1.40 -19.17
N LYS A 54 5.89 0.27 -19.88
CA LYS A 54 7.04 -0.64 -19.77
C LYS A 54 8.36 0.01 -20.17
N LYS A 55 8.35 0.90 -21.16
CA LYS A 55 9.57 1.57 -21.62
C LYS A 55 9.37 3.07 -21.63
N THR A 56 10.26 3.79 -20.97
CA THR A 56 10.30 5.26 -20.96
C THR A 56 11.70 5.73 -21.37
N MET A 57 11.91 7.04 -21.42
CA MET A 57 13.26 7.61 -21.66
C MET A 57 14.25 7.27 -20.52
N LYS A 58 13.75 6.94 -19.32
CA LYS A 58 14.56 6.65 -18.12
C LYS A 58 14.52 5.20 -17.66
N THR A 59 13.66 4.37 -18.26
CA THR A 59 13.41 3.00 -17.84
C THR A 59 13.36 2.07 -19.03
N THR A 60 14.11 1.00 -18.99
CA THR A 60 14.13 -0.01 -20.07
C THR A 60 12.99 -1.00 -19.98
N ASP A 61 12.51 -1.25 -18.76
CA ASP A 61 11.35 -2.09 -18.47
C ASP A 61 10.73 -1.75 -17.11
N ALA A 62 9.43 -1.98 -16.96
CA ALA A 62 8.68 -1.86 -15.70
C ALA A 62 7.60 -2.94 -15.66
N GLU A 63 7.54 -3.67 -14.55
CA GLU A 63 6.57 -4.73 -14.31
C GLU A 63 6.12 -4.80 -12.86
N TRP A 64 4.96 -5.41 -12.64
CA TRP A 64 4.49 -5.76 -11.31
C TRP A 64 5.15 -7.05 -10.84
N ILE A 65 5.75 -7.03 -9.66
CA ILE A 65 6.42 -8.19 -9.08
C ILE A 65 5.76 -8.54 -7.75
N ASP A 66 5.49 -9.83 -7.52
CA ASP A 66 5.02 -10.31 -6.22
C ASP A 66 6.06 -9.98 -5.14
N ILE A 67 5.63 -9.34 -4.08
CA ILE A 67 6.49 -8.93 -2.96
C ILE A 67 7.26 -10.11 -2.33
N ASN A 68 6.72 -11.32 -2.39
CA ASN A 68 7.41 -12.51 -1.89
C ASN A 68 8.58 -12.92 -2.79
N LEU A 69 8.52 -12.67 -4.08
CA LEU A 69 9.61 -12.93 -5.01
C LEU A 69 10.76 -11.93 -4.85
N VAL A 70 10.44 -10.68 -4.51
CA VAL A 70 11.45 -9.62 -4.30
C VAL A 70 12.50 -10.02 -3.26
N LYS A 71 12.12 -10.80 -2.25
CA LYS A 71 13.05 -11.27 -1.20
C LYS A 71 14.20 -12.15 -1.72
N SER A 72 13.98 -12.82 -2.85
CA SER A 72 14.99 -13.69 -3.49
C SER A 72 15.71 -13.03 -4.66
N MET A 73 15.35 -11.79 -5.00
CA MET A 73 15.98 -11.05 -6.08
C MET A 73 17.27 -10.38 -5.59
N ASP A 74 18.29 -10.37 -6.44
CA ASP A 74 19.49 -9.56 -6.23
C ASP A 74 19.24 -8.16 -6.78
N LEU A 75 18.93 -7.22 -5.91
CA LEU A 75 18.65 -5.84 -6.27
C LEU A 75 19.88 -4.95 -6.04
N ALA A 76 19.98 -3.89 -6.83
CA ALA A 76 21.08 -2.94 -6.72
C ALA A 76 21.15 -2.29 -5.32
N TYR A 77 22.38 -2.11 -4.81
CA TYR A 77 22.64 -1.44 -3.53
C TYR A 77 21.92 -2.09 -2.35
N ASP A 78 21.23 -1.28 -1.56
CA ASP A 78 20.45 -1.68 -0.38
C ASP A 78 18.94 -1.73 -0.65
N HIS A 79 18.52 -1.88 -1.91
CA HIS A 79 17.09 -1.83 -2.27
C HIS A 79 16.27 -2.96 -1.62
N ASN A 80 16.88 -4.14 -1.37
CA ASN A 80 16.19 -5.20 -0.62
C ASN A 80 15.83 -4.75 0.80
N GLU A 81 16.73 -4.03 1.50
CA GLU A 81 16.47 -3.49 2.84
C GLU A 81 15.40 -2.37 2.79
N ILE A 82 15.47 -1.51 1.76
CA ILE A 82 14.49 -0.43 1.57
C ILE A 82 13.09 -1.00 1.36
N ILE A 83 12.93 -1.99 0.48
CA ILE A 83 11.64 -2.61 0.21
C ILE A 83 11.11 -3.34 1.44
N ALA A 84 11.97 -4.09 2.14
CA ALA A 84 11.57 -4.78 3.37
C ALA A 84 11.07 -3.80 4.44
N SER A 85 11.79 -2.71 4.70
CA SER A 85 11.38 -1.68 5.66
C SER A 85 10.11 -0.95 5.22
N SER A 86 9.95 -0.67 3.93
CA SER A 86 8.75 -0.06 3.39
C SER A 86 7.53 -0.96 3.51
N PHE A 87 7.70 -2.26 3.34
CA PHE A 87 6.62 -3.23 3.54
C PHE A 87 6.21 -3.35 5.02
N GLU A 88 7.16 -3.30 5.95
CA GLU A 88 6.84 -3.26 7.39
C GLU A 88 6.12 -1.94 7.77
N GLU A 89 6.49 -0.81 7.15
CA GLU A 89 5.76 0.45 7.36
C GLU A 89 4.34 0.40 6.78
N LEU A 90 4.14 -0.21 5.61
CA LEU A 90 2.81 -0.45 5.06
C LEU A 90 1.91 -1.23 6.02
N LYS A 91 2.44 -2.28 6.67
CA LYS A 91 1.71 -3.05 7.69
C LYS A 91 1.23 -2.20 8.86
N LYS A 92 1.99 -1.18 9.25
CA LYS A 92 1.59 -0.24 10.30
C LYS A 92 0.55 0.76 9.76
N LEU A 93 0.78 1.29 8.57
CA LEU A 93 -0.10 2.28 7.95
C LEU A 93 -1.53 1.77 7.74
N ILE A 94 -1.71 0.54 7.30
CA ILE A 94 -3.07 -0.03 7.11
C ILE A 94 -3.87 -0.16 8.41
N LEU A 95 -3.20 -0.11 9.58
CA LEU A 95 -3.85 -0.20 10.89
C LEU A 95 -4.24 1.16 11.45
N LYS A 96 -3.71 2.26 10.89
CA LYS A 96 -3.88 3.61 11.44
C LYS A 96 -4.26 4.68 10.42
N SER A 97 -4.44 4.30 9.15
CA SER A 97 -4.78 5.26 8.10
C SER A 97 -5.74 4.66 7.07
N SER A 98 -6.28 5.49 6.21
CA SER A 98 -7.12 5.08 5.08
C SER A 98 -6.31 4.79 3.80
N ILE A 99 -5.04 4.36 3.92
CA ILE A 99 -4.16 4.09 2.77
C ILE A 99 -4.76 3.08 1.77
N LEU A 100 -5.66 2.21 2.22
CA LEU A 100 -6.33 1.23 1.38
C LEU A 100 -7.56 1.78 0.65
N ASP A 101 -7.95 3.05 0.87
CA ASP A 101 -9.14 3.66 0.26
C ASP A 101 -9.11 3.58 -1.28
N CYS A 102 -7.93 3.78 -1.86
CA CYS A 102 -7.73 3.70 -3.32
C CYS A 102 -8.07 2.33 -3.94
N LEU A 103 -8.08 1.25 -3.15
CA LEU A 103 -8.48 -0.09 -3.60
C LEU A 103 -10.00 -0.27 -3.62
N PHE A 104 -10.73 0.63 -2.98
CA PHE A 104 -12.17 0.51 -2.76
C PHE A 104 -12.92 1.82 -3.08
N PRO A 105 -12.80 2.36 -4.31
CA PRO A 105 -13.34 3.68 -4.65
C PRO A 105 -14.86 3.78 -4.49
N HIS A 106 -15.56 2.66 -4.50
CA HIS A 106 -17.02 2.59 -4.32
C HIS A 106 -17.44 2.05 -2.96
N GLY A 107 -16.48 1.62 -2.14
CA GLY A 107 -16.69 0.97 -0.86
C GLY A 107 -16.43 -0.55 -0.91
N PHE A 108 -16.68 -1.23 0.21
CA PHE A 108 -16.35 -2.64 0.39
C PHE A 108 -17.25 -3.32 1.42
N THR A 109 -17.28 -4.63 1.38
CA THR A 109 -17.80 -5.47 2.47
C THR A 109 -16.68 -5.85 3.44
N ILE A 110 -17.01 -6.16 4.70
CA ILE A 110 -16.00 -6.62 5.68
C ILE A 110 -15.19 -7.83 5.18
N PRO A 111 -15.77 -8.84 4.51
CA PRO A 111 -14.98 -9.94 3.96
C PRO A 111 -13.96 -9.54 2.90
N GLU A 112 -14.26 -8.55 2.05
CA GLU A 112 -13.33 -8.05 1.02
C GLU A 112 -12.10 -7.42 1.66
N ILE A 113 -12.32 -6.45 2.52
CA ILE A 113 -11.23 -5.74 3.18
C ILE A 113 -10.43 -6.67 4.11
N GLN A 114 -11.09 -7.63 4.79
CA GLN A 114 -10.41 -8.63 5.60
C GLN A 114 -9.37 -9.40 4.78
N LYS A 115 -9.71 -9.81 3.56
CA LYS A 115 -8.79 -10.52 2.67
C LYS A 115 -7.55 -9.69 2.34
N VAL A 116 -7.70 -8.39 2.11
CA VAL A 116 -6.57 -7.48 1.87
C VAL A 116 -5.67 -7.38 3.11
N TYR A 117 -6.26 -7.21 4.30
CA TYR A 117 -5.50 -7.20 5.56
C TYR A 117 -4.76 -8.52 5.78
N GLU A 118 -5.40 -9.66 5.53
CA GLU A 118 -4.79 -10.98 5.69
C GLU A 118 -3.58 -11.17 4.78
N VAL A 119 -3.68 -10.73 3.53
CA VAL A 119 -2.57 -10.79 2.56
C VAL A 119 -1.40 -9.91 3.00
N ILE A 120 -1.66 -8.65 3.35
CA ILE A 120 -0.60 -7.70 3.73
C ILE A 120 0.06 -8.10 5.05
N LEU A 121 -0.73 -8.51 6.04
CA LEU A 121 -0.22 -8.85 7.38
C LEU A 121 0.31 -10.29 7.48
N GLY A 122 0.06 -11.13 6.47
CA GLY A 122 0.48 -12.52 6.45
C GLY A 122 -0.17 -13.39 7.53
N LYS A 123 -1.43 -13.07 7.90
CA LYS A 123 -2.17 -13.73 8.98
C LYS A 123 -3.62 -13.95 8.57
N SER A 124 -4.22 -15.02 9.06
CA SER A 124 -5.67 -15.22 8.98
C SER A 124 -6.34 -14.71 10.25
N TYR A 125 -7.53 -14.18 10.11
CA TYR A 125 -8.28 -13.59 11.21
C TYR A 125 -9.65 -14.25 11.36
N ASP A 126 -10.08 -14.47 12.61
CA ASP A 126 -11.48 -14.76 12.90
C ASP A 126 -12.37 -13.60 12.45
N ARG A 127 -13.40 -13.90 11.68
CA ARG A 127 -14.27 -12.91 11.04
C ARG A 127 -14.94 -11.95 12.04
N ARG A 128 -15.39 -12.46 13.19
CA ARG A 128 -16.09 -11.66 14.20
C ARG A 128 -15.12 -10.70 14.90
N ASN A 129 -13.94 -11.22 15.25
CA ASN A 129 -12.90 -10.44 15.91
C ASN A 129 -12.33 -9.38 14.96
N PHE A 130 -12.07 -9.73 13.69
CA PHE A 130 -11.64 -8.77 12.68
C PHE A 130 -12.65 -7.63 12.52
N ARG A 131 -13.94 -7.96 12.29
CA ARG A 131 -15.00 -6.95 12.17
C ARG A 131 -15.06 -6.03 13.38
N ARG A 132 -15.06 -6.58 14.59
CA ARG A 132 -15.09 -5.80 15.82
C ARG A 132 -13.89 -4.86 15.92
N LYS A 133 -12.69 -5.36 15.60
CA LYS A 133 -11.46 -4.54 15.62
C LYS A 133 -11.50 -3.46 14.56
N LEU A 134 -11.86 -3.78 13.33
CA LEU A 134 -11.92 -2.79 12.23
C LEU A 134 -12.89 -1.65 12.55
N LEU A 135 -14.08 -1.99 13.06
CA LEU A 135 -15.05 -0.97 13.49
C LEU A 135 -14.55 -0.12 14.67
N SER A 136 -13.74 -0.70 15.56
CA SER A 136 -13.17 0.04 16.70
C SER A 136 -12.06 1.01 16.31
N LEU A 137 -11.51 0.90 15.12
CA LEU A 137 -10.53 1.86 14.58
C LEU A 137 -11.17 3.18 14.13
N ASP A 138 -12.48 3.20 14.00
CA ASP A 138 -13.28 4.35 13.54
C ASP A 138 -12.86 4.91 12.15
N LEU A 139 -12.20 4.09 11.34
CA LEU A 139 -11.71 4.44 10.00
C LEU A 139 -12.78 4.31 8.91
N ILE A 140 -13.87 3.61 9.19
CA ILE A 140 -14.91 3.28 8.20
C ILE A 140 -16.31 3.67 8.70
N GLU A 141 -17.21 3.89 7.76
CA GLU A 141 -18.63 4.14 8.02
C GLU A 141 -19.52 3.22 7.20
N ASP A 142 -20.69 2.88 7.77
CA ASP A 142 -21.73 2.10 7.09
C ASP A 142 -22.43 3.00 6.07
N THR A 143 -22.50 2.58 4.82
CA THR A 143 -23.19 3.33 3.76
C THR A 143 -24.71 3.19 3.79
N GLY A 144 -25.24 2.26 4.58
CA GLY A 144 -26.64 1.87 4.57
C GLY A 144 -27.00 0.88 3.44
N GLU A 145 -26.05 0.57 2.55
CA GLU A 145 -26.22 -0.34 1.44
C GLU A 145 -25.74 -1.75 1.78
N SER A 146 -25.99 -2.70 0.89
CA SER A 146 -25.47 -4.05 0.96
C SER A 146 -24.92 -4.50 -0.39
N SER A 147 -23.84 -5.27 -0.38
CA SER A 147 -23.21 -5.84 -1.57
C SER A 147 -22.89 -7.32 -1.37
N VAL A 148 -22.68 -8.03 -2.48
CA VAL A 148 -22.33 -9.45 -2.51
C VAL A 148 -20.87 -9.58 -2.86
N PHE A 149 -20.11 -10.28 -2.01
CA PHE A 149 -18.73 -10.65 -2.27
C PHE A 149 -18.59 -12.16 -2.41
N ASP A 150 -17.91 -12.59 -3.48
CA ASP A 150 -17.58 -14.02 -3.73
C ASP A 150 -18.81 -14.93 -3.75
N GLY A 151 -19.94 -14.46 -4.35
CA GLY A 151 -21.17 -15.23 -4.49
C GLY A 151 -21.89 -15.56 -3.17
N LYS A 152 -21.48 -14.98 -2.05
CA LYS A 152 -22.07 -15.21 -0.72
C LYS A 152 -23.31 -14.34 -0.48
N LYS A 153 -23.94 -14.51 0.68
CA LYS A 153 -25.09 -13.69 1.07
C LYS A 153 -24.71 -12.20 1.11
N PRO A 154 -25.64 -11.28 0.77
CA PRO A 154 -25.43 -9.85 0.88
C PRO A 154 -24.92 -9.46 2.27
N ALA A 155 -23.94 -8.59 2.30
CA ALA A 155 -23.29 -8.06 3.49
C ALA A 155 -23.37 -6.54 3.49
N LYS A 156 -23.37 -5.93 4.66
CA LYS A 156 -23.30 -4.48 4.80
C LYS A 156 -22.11 -3.92 4.05
N PHE A 157 -22.33 -2.78 3.39
CA PHE A 157 -21.35 -2.09 2.60
C PHE A 157 -20.80 -0.88 3.37
N TYR A 158 -19.49 -0.73 3.34
CA TYR A 158 -18.76 0.29 4.08
C TYR A 158 -17.89 1.10 3.14
N ARG A 159 -17.53 2.30 3.55
CA ARG A 159 -16.49 3.09 2.91
C ARG A 159 -15.54 3.65 3.96
N PHE A 160 -14.34 4.02 3.55
CA PHE A 160 -13.44 4.76 4.43
C PHE A 160 -14.05 6.14 4.73
N LYS A 161 -13.90 6.60 5.95
CA LYS A 161 -14.14 8.00 6.29
C LYS A 161 -13.12 8.86 5.54
N LYS A 162 -13.43 10.15 5.30
CA LYS A 162 -12.48 11.10 4.68
C LYS A 162 -11.08 10.92 5.28
N LYS A 163 -10.03 11.02 4.43
CA LYS A 163 -8.63 10.91 4.84
C LYS A 163 -8.40 11.55 6.18
N ILE A 164 -8.09 10.75 7.16
CA ILE A 164 -7.59 11.17 8.44
C ILE A 164 -6.07 11.01 8.31
N ASP A 165 -5.44 12.06 7.79
CA ASP A 165 -4.01 12.25 7.96
C ASP A 165 -3.81 12.53 9.45
N ASP A 166 -3.03 11.69 10.12
CA ASP A 166 -2.73 11.74 11.56
C ASP A 166 -3.89 11.42 12.53
N ILE A 167 -4.30 10.17 12.56
CA ILE A 167 -4.76 9.65 13.82
C ILE A 167 -3.53 9.10 14.57
N ASN A 168 -3.06 9.86 15.54
CA ASN A 168 -2.28 9.32 16.64
C ASN A 168 -3.18 8.33 17.40
N ILE A 169 -3.16 7.06 16.97
CA ILE A 169 -3.79 5.97 17.70
C ILE A 169 -2.72 5.38 18.64
N PHE A 170 -2.44 6.15 19.69
CA PHE A 170 -1.92 5.64 20.97
C PHE A 170 -2.26 6.64 22.07
#